data_2c1ebbb6c0a8f79e30ac45b7670a8a5e
#
_entry.id   2c1ebbb6c0a8f79e30ac45b7670a8a5e
#
_cell.length_a   1.000
_cell.length_b   1.000
_cell.length_c   1.000
_cell.angle_alpha   90.00
_cell.angle_beta   90.00
_cell.angle_gamma   90.00
#
_symmetry.space_group_name_H-M   'P 1'
#
loop_
_entity.id
_entity.type
_entity.pdbx_description
1 polymer ?
#
loop_
_entity_poly.entity_id
_entity_poly.type
_entity_poly.pdbx_seq_one_letter_code
_entity_poly.pdbx_strand_id
1 'polypeptide(L)'
;MRARSLIGVGLVVLVLGVGTVVPGFAGGWAVVTLDSLPEGVVPGVDFTIGFTVRQHGVTPLSNLDPAPQVTAKNAQTGEVVRSTATDDGPRGHYAARLTFPSSGEWSWGIQAFGGQQQPMPPILVAYADPSVSEVASAAAPTPTVLGIVSAVLAALGIGLAFRRRFVISGIAILLAALGGGVSIRGSNLVPPTAEAASPVSQDHGAALFVAKGCVVCHVNGNVQESESHSLSIGPDLTRYSNDPAFLAGWLAEPVSVRPTATMPDLGLKPDEIDALIAFLNGEGDA
;
A
#
# COMPACT_ATOMS: atom_id res chain seq x y z
N MET A 1 43.11 61.70 -4.71
CA MET A 1 42.44 60.78 -5.67
C MET A 1 42.48 59.27 -5.33
N ARG A 2 43.36 58.81 -4.40
CA ARG A 2 43.49 57.36 -4.09
C ARG A 2 42.48 56.80 -3.06
N ALA A 3 41.93 57.62 -2.18
CA ALA A 3 40.96 57.18 -1.15
C ALA A 3 39.55 56.83 -1.69
N ARG A 4 39.09 57.52 -2.74
CA ARG A 4 37.78 57.25 -3.36
C ARG A 4 37.72 55.88 -4.12
N SER A 5 38.87 55.44 -4.66
CA SER A 5 38.95 54.17 -5.38
C SER A 5 38.88 52.96 -4.44
N LEU A 6 39.42 53.07 -3.21
CA LEU A 6 39.46 52.00 -2.22
C LEU A 6 38.05 51.77 -1.61
N ILE A 7 37.24 52.83 -1.44
CA ILE A 7 35.89 52.71 -0.94
C ILE A 7 34.96 52.02 -1.99
N GLY A 8 35.16 52.30 -3.27
CA GLY A 8 34.39 51.65 -4.34
C GLY A 8 34.70 50.15 -4.44
N VAL A 9 35.91 49.74 -4.29
CA VAL A 9 36.34 48.31 -4.33
C VAL A 9 35.82 47.61 -3.09
N GLY A 10 35.87 48.22 -1.90
CA GLY A 10 35.36 47.62 -0.68
C GLY A 10 33.84 47.42 -0.71
N LEU A 11 33.08 48.34 -1.33
CA LEU A 11 31.61 48.24 -1.47
C LEU A 11 31.22 47.13 -2.47
N VAL A 12 31.96 46.98 -3.58
CA VAL A 12 31.71 45.91 -4.58
C VAL A 12 32.01 44.52 -4.00
N VAL A 13 33.06 44.40 -3.20
CA VAL A 13 33.40 43.13 -2.53
C VAL A 13 32.34 42.79 -1.45
N LEU A 14 31.83 43.79 -0.72
CA LEU A 14 30.76 43.60 0.25
C LEU A 14 29.45 43.18 -0.40
N VAL A 15 29.05 43.74 -1.54
CA VAL A 15 27.84 43.40 -2.29
C VAL A 15 27.94 42.04 -2.95
N LEU A 16 29.12 41.64 -3.43
CA LEU A 16 29.32 40.29 -4.00
C LEU A 16 29.38 39.20 -2.93
N GLY A 17 29.77 39.54 -1.68
CA GLY A 17 29.80 38.60 -0.56
C GLY A 17 28.43 38.28 0.04
N VAL A 18 27.40 39.09 -0.21
CA VAL A 18 26.02 38.88 0.30
C VAL A 18 25.16 38.01 -0.65
N GLY A 19 25.64 37.77 -1.87
CA GLY A 19 24.87 37.13 -2.95
C GLY A 19 24.83 35.59 -2.98
N THR A 20 25.44 34.88 -2.04
CA THR A 20 25.43 33.42 -2.03
C THR A 20 25.05 32.83 -0.66
N VAL A 21 23.98 33.30 -0.08
CA VAL A 21 23.26 32.46 0.88
C VAL A 21 22.51 31.44 0.05
N VAL A 22 23.20 30.36 -0.36
CA VAL A 22 22.52 29.14 -0.74
C VAL A 22 21.70 28.77 0.49
N PRO A 23 20.37 28.65 0.40
CA PRO A 23 19.60 28.12 1.49
C PRO A 23 20.19 26.72 1.73
N GLY A 24 20.98 26.59 2.80
CA GLY A 24 21.40 25.27 3.26
C GLY A 24 20.11 24.57 3.60
N PHE A 25 19.72 23.59 2.79
CA PHE A 25 18.74 22.62 3.23
C PHE A 25 19.31 22.03 4.51
N ALA A 26 18.85 22.52 5.66
CA ALA A 26 19.12 21.88 6.93
C ALA A 26 18.61 20.46 6.77
N GLY A 27 19.52 19.50 6.57
CA GLY A 27 19.23 18.14 6.18
C GLY A 27 18.27 17.51 7.17
N GLY A 28 16.99 17.47 6.78
CA GLY A 28 15.98 16.69 7.48
C GLY A 28 15.97 15.28 6.87
N TRP A 29 15.60 14.32 7.67
CA TRP A 29 15.29 12.97 7.22
C TRP A 29 13.79 12.71 7.45
N ALA A 30 13.23 11.81 6.67
CA ALA A 30 11.85 11.40 6.80
C ALA A 30 11.74 9.88 7.01
N VAL A 31 10.68 9.49 7.67
CA VAL A 31 10.20 8.12 7.69
C VAL A 31 8.98 8.03 6.80
N VAL A 32 9.00 7.09 5.89
CA VAL A 32 7.86 6.70 5.07
C VAL A 32 7.26 5.44 5.65
N THR A 33 5.96 5.48 5.90
CA THR A 33 5.19 4.35 6.46
C THR A 33 4.11 3.96 5.47
N LEU A 34 4.17 2.75 4.92
CA LEU A 34 3.13 2.22 4.03
C LEU A 34 1.82 1.96 4.79
N ASP A 35 0.69 2.17 4.14
CA ASP A 35 -0.63 1.83 4.69
C ASP A 35 -0.80 0.31 4.85
N SER A 36 -0.31 -0.44 3.85
CA SER A 36 -0.29 -1.91 3.83
C SER A 36 0.82 -2.42 2.93
N LEU A 37 1.21 -3.67 3.11
CA LEU A 37 2.09 -4.35 2.17
C LEU A 37 1.41 -4.52 0.80
N PRO A 38 2.16 -4.37 -0.32
CA PRO A 38 1.64 -4.61 -1.65
C PRO A 38 1.31 -6.09 -1.87
N GLU A 39 0.06 -6.41 -2.20
CA GLU A 39 -0.39 -7.76 -2.48
C GLU A 39 -1.22 -7.82 -3.76
N GLY A 40 -1.26 -8.98 -4.41
CA GLY A 40 -2.10 -9.20 -5.60
C GLY A 40 -1.72 -8.35 -6.81
N VAL A 41 -0.49 -7.89 -6.92
CA VAL A 41 -0.03 -7.06 -8.03
C VAL A 41 0.13 -7.91 -9.28
N VAL A 42 -0.50 -7.49 -10.38
CA VAL A 42 -0.44 -8.18 -11.68
C VAL A 42 0.04 -7.24 -12.79
N PRO A 43 0.70 -7.77 -13.85
CA PRO A 43 1.21 -6.93 -14.93
C PRO A 43 0.09 -6.21 -15.68
N GLY A 44 0.36 -4.97 -16.08
CA GLY A 44 -0.56 -4.17 -16.90
C GLY A 44 -1.77 -3.61 -16.17
N VAL A 45 -1.93 -3.90 -14.88
CA VAL A 45 -3.03 -3.37 -14.06
C VAL A 45 -2.50 -2.27 -13.15
N ASP A 46 -3.24 -1.16 -13.07
CA ASP A 46 -2.91 -0.06 -12.18
C ASP A 46 -3.00 -0.51 -10.72
N PHE A 47 -1.93 -0.27 -9.99
CA PHE A 47 -1.82 -0.52 -8.56
C PHE A 47 -1.56 0.79 -7.83
N THR A 48 -2.30 1.06 -6.76
CA THR A 48 -2.12 2.27 -5.96
C THR A 48 -1.48 1.94 -4.62
N ILE A 49 -0.42 2.68 -4.28
CA ILE A 49 0.29 2.57 -3.01
C ILE A 49 -0.01 3.82 -2.21
N GLY A 50 -0.56 3.64 -1.00
CA GLY A 50 -0.75 4.69 -0.01
C GLY A 50 0.38 4.65 1.03
N PHE A 51 0.83 5.84 1.46
CA PHE A 51 1.87 5.95 2.47
C PHE A 51 1.84 7.32 3.17
N THR A 52 2.36 7.35 4.39
CA THR A 52 2.52 8.60 5.15
C THR A 52 4.00 8.98 5.24
N VAL A 53 4.29 10.27 5.03
CA VAL A 53 5.62 10.86 5.19
C VAL A 53 5.68 11.67 6.47
N ARG A 54 6.62 11.34 7.36
CA ARG A 54 6.84 12.06 8.62
C ARG A 54 8.27 12.55 8.73
N GLN A 55 8.47 13.85 8.90
CA GLN A 55 9.78 14.39 9.23
C GLN A 55 10.22 13.90 10.61
N HIS A 56 11.44 13.40 10.70
CA HIS A 56 12.01 12.79 11.92
C HIS A 56 11.13 11.69 12.52
N GLY A 57 10.29 11.04 11.68
CA GLY A 57 9.35 10.03 12.12
C GLY A 57 8.12 10.56 12.86
N VAL A 58 8.04 11.86 13.19
CA VAL A 58 7.03 12.44 14.07
C VAL A 58 6.07 13.36 13.35
N THR A 59 6.59 14.34 12.58
CA THR A 59 5.76 15.41 12.01
C THR A 59 5.29 15.06 10.60
N PRO A 60 3.97 14.85 10.37
CA PRO A 60 3.45 14.63 9.03
C PRO A 60 3.69 15.82 8.11
N LEU A 61 4.19 15.58 6.90
CA LEU A 61 4.53 16.58 5.89
C LEU A 61 3.63 16.45 4.67
N SER A 62 2.82 17.44 4.39
CA SER A 62 2.04 17.59 3.15
C SER A 62 2.64 18.63 2.23
N ASN A 63 2.23 18.62 0.96
CA ASN A 63 2.64 19.57 -0.07
C ASN A 63 4.17 19.63 -0.23
N LEU A 64 4.82 18.46 -0.21
CA LEU A 64 6.26 18.38 -0.44
C LEU A 64 6.60 18.83 -1.86
N ASP A 65 7.63 19.67 -1.97
CA ASP A 65 8.21 20.10 -3.25
C ASP A 65 9.73 19.85 -3.21
N PRO A 66 10.26 18.93 -4.04
CA PRO A 66 9.52 18.06 -4.96
C PRO A 66 8.62 17.05 -4.25
N ALA A 67 7.51 16.67 -4.91
CA ALA A 67 6.60 15.63 -4.43
C ALA A 67 7.31 14.27 -4.33
N PRO A 68 6.88 13.38 -3.41
CA PRO A 68 7.50 12.08 -3.24
C PRO A 68 7.51 11.26 -4.53
N GLN A 69 8.63 10.56 -4.77
CA GLN A 69 8.85 9.74 -5.96
C GLN A 69 8.92 8.27 -5.58
N VAL A 70 8.11 7.45 -6.21
CA VAL A 70 8.21 5.99 -6.14
C VAL A 70 9.00 5.49 -7.34
N THR A 71 10.02 4.68 -7.10
CA THR A 71 10.81 4.05 -8.17
C THR A 71 10.88 2.56 -7.89
N ALA A 72 10.52 1.76 -8.89
CA ALA A 72 10.62 0.30 -8.85
C ALA A 72 11.46 -0.21 -10.02
N LYS A 73 12.24 -1.25 -9.79
CA LYS A 73 13.11 -1.89 -10.78
C LYS A 73 12.93 -3.40 -10.74
N ASN A 74 12.66 -4.00 -11.88
CA ASN A 74 12.60 -5.46 -12.03
C ASN A 74 13.99 -6.06 -11.89
N ALA A 75 14.14 -7.04 -11.00
CA ALA A 75 15.41 -7.67 -10.69
C ALA A 75 15.96 -8.50 -11.87
N GLN A 76 15.07 -9.07 -12.71
CA GLN A 76 15.42 -9.94 -13.82
C GLN A 76 15.65 -9.18 -15.13
N THR A 77 14.72 -8.25 -15.48
CA THR A 77 14.76 -7.55 -16.78
C THR A 77 15.47 -6.20 -16.73
N GLY A 78 15.61 -5.63 -15.54
CA GLY A 78 16.16 -4.29 -15.34
C GLY A 78 15.20 -3.16 -15.71
N GLU A 79 13.95 -3.48 -16.07
CA GLU A 79 12.91 -2.48 -16.35
C GLU A 79 12.68 -1.58 -15.13
N VAL A 80 12.37 -0.31 -15.37
CA VAL A 80 12.16 0.67 -14.32
C VAL A 80 10.82 1.35 -14.49
N VAL A 81 10.03 1.37 -13.41
CA VAL A 81 8.78 2.11 -13.30
C VAL A 81 8.97 3.25 -12.31
N ARG A 82 8.43 4.43 -12.62
CA ARG A 82 8.44 5.60 -11.74
C ARG A 82 7.06 6.22 -11.66
N SER A 83 6.72 6.72 -10.47
CA SER A 83 5.48 7.45 -10.25
C SER A 83 5.75 8.59 -9.27
N THR A 84 5.14 9.73 -9.52
CA THR A 84 5.10 10.84 -8.59
C THR A 84 3.85 10.71 -7.74
N ALA A 85 4.01 10.73 -6.42
CA ALA A 85 2.88 10.67 -5.52
C ALA A 85 2.19 12.04 -5.40
N THR A 86 0.91 12.01 -5.05
CA THR A 86 0.10 13.18 -4.77
C THR A 86 -0.40 13.14 -3.34
N ASP A 87 -0.59 14.31 -2.71
CA ASP A 87 -1.27 14.38 -1.41
C ASP A 87 -2.65 13.74 -1.53
N ASP A 88 -2.99 12.86 -0.59
CA ASP A 88 -4.24 12.13 -0.58
C ASP A 88 -4.73 11.91 0.87
N GLY A 89 -5.80 12.58 1.25
CA GLY A 89 -6.46 12.40 2.55
C GLY A 89 -5.81 13.15 3.71
N PRO A 90 -5.43 12.46 4.82
CA PRO A 90 -4.90 13.10 6.02
C PRO A 90 -3.57 13.80 5.78
N ARG A 91 -3.22 14.75 6.68
CA ARG A 91 -1.94 15.44 6.59
C ARG A 91 -0.75 14.47 6.56
N GLY A 92 0.11 14.63 5.55
CA GLY A 92 1.31 13.82 5.33
C GLY A 92 1.05 12.51 4.60
N HIS A 93 -0.18 12.22 4.23
CA HIS A 93 -0.52 11.04 3.44
C HIS A 93 -0.44 11.33 1.95
N TYR A 94 0.09 10.37 1.21
CA TYR A 94 0.31 10.40 -0.22
C TYR A 94 -0.15 9.11 -0.87
N ALA A 95 -0.57 9.21 -2.12
CA ALA A 95 -0.86 8.05 -2.97
C ALA A 95 -0.04 8.12 -4.26
N ALA A 96 0.50 6.99 -4.69
CA ALA A 96 1.18 6.83 -5.96
C ALA A 96 0.57 5.68 -6.75
N ARG A 97 0.35 5.90 -8.06
CA ARG A 97 -0.17 4.87 -8.96
C ARG A 97 0.96 4.31 -9.80
N LEU A 98 1.11 3.01 -9.83
CA LEU A 98 2.09 2.29 -10.63
C LEU A 98 1.41 1.26 -11.51
N THR A 99 1.98 1.02 -12.69
CA THR A 99 1.61 -0.07 -13.58
C THR A 99 2.88 -0.84 -13.91
N PHE A 100 2.96 -2.09 -13.49
CA PHE A 100 4.12 -2.94 -13.74
C PHE A 100 3.98 -3.60 -15.12
N PRO A 101 4.93 -3.42 -16.06
CA PRO A 101 4.81 -3.96 -17.40
C PRO A 101 5.04 -5.47 -17.47
N SER A 102 5.79 -6.04 -16.53
CA SER A 102 6.16 -7.46 -16.52
C SER A 102 6.03 -8.07 -15.13
N SER A 103 5.83 -9.39 -15.08
CA SER A 103 5.87 -10.18 -13.85
C SER A 103 7.30 -10.34 -13.33
N GLY A 104 7.42 -10.84 -12.09
CA GLY A 104 8.68 -11.08 -11.42
C GLY A 104 8.85 -10.26 -10.16
N GLU A 105 10.03 -10.32 -9.58
CA GLU A 105 10.38 -9.56 -8.38
C GLU A 105 10.85 -8.15 -8.74
N TRP A 106 10.26 -7.17 -8.07
CA TRP A 106 10.58 -5.76 -8.23
C TRP A 106 11.12 -5.18 -6.92
N SER A 107 12.38 -4.77 -6.94
CA SER A 107 12.93 -3.94 -5.86
C SER A 107 12.46 -2.51 -6.04
N TRP A 108 12.08 -1.84 -4.95
CA TRP A 108 11.53 -0.49 -5.03
C TRP A 108 11.75 0.31 -3.77
N GLY A 109 11.44 1.59 -3.85
CA GLY A 109 11.52 2.48 -2.71
C GLY A 109 10.90 3.83 -2.99
N ILE A 110 10.80 4.63 -1.95
CA ILE A 110 10.16 5.94 -1.96
C ILE A 110 11.17 7.00 -1.56
N GLN A 111 11.39 7.96 -2.44
CA GLN A 111 12.16 9.16 -2.17
C GLN A 111 11.17 10.27 -1.76
N ALA A 112 11.06 10.53 -0.48
CA ALA A 112 10.08 11.48 0.03
C ALA A 112 10.67 12.84 0.36
N PHE A 113 11.96 12.88 0.78
CA PHE A 113 12.57 14.09 1.31
C PHE A 113 14.10 13.97 1.30
N GLY A 114 14.82 15.02 0.90
CA GLY A 114 16.25 15.15 1.15
C GLY A 114 17.19 14.20 0.40
N GLY A 115 16.75 13.51 -0.63
CA GLY A 115 17.65 12.86 -1.58
C GLY A 115 17.89 11.36 -1.41
N GLN A 116 17.66 10.73 -0.25
CA GLN A 116 17.75 9.28 -0.11
C GLN A 116 16.39 8.61 -0.33
N GLN A 117 16.43 7.52 -1.07
CA GLN A 117 15.27 6.66 -1.28
C GLN A 117 15.19 5.66 -0.11
N GLN A 118 14.07 5.68 0.63
CA GLN A 118 13.80 4.64 1.61
C GLN A 118 13.42 3.35 0.88
N PRO A 119 14.13 2.23 1.10
CA PRO A 119 13.79 0.96 0.50
C PRO A 119 12.46 0.45 1.07
N MET A 120 11.77 -0.34 0.26
CA MET A 120 10.54 -1.02 0.62
C MET A 120 10.68 -2.53 0.37
N PRO A 121 9.86 -3.37 1.02
CA PRO A 121 9.90 -4.80 0.78
C PRO A 121 9.64 -5.11 -0.70
N PRO A 122 10.33 -6.08 -1.33
CA PRO A 122 10.14 -6.40 -2.74
C PRO A 122 8.69 -6.66 -3.08
N ILE A 123 8.25 -6.23 -4.27
CA ILE A 123 6.93 -6.54 -4.81
C ILE A 123 7.06 -7.76 -5.72
N LEU A 124 6.30 -8.82 -5.42
CA LEU A 124 6.14 -9.94 -6.35
C LEU A 124 4.96 -9.66 -7.27
N VAL A 125 5.25 -9.27 -8.50
CA VAL A 125 4.25 -9.11 -9.56
C VAL A 125 3.95 -10.49 -10.13
N ALA A 126 2.73 -10.99 -9.88
CA ALA A 126 2.35 -12.35 -10.25
C ALA A 126 2.39 -12.56 -11.77
N TYR A 127 2.73 -13.79 -12.20
CA TYR A 127 2.51 -14.17 -13.59
C TYR A 127 1.00 -14.17 -13.84
N ALA A 128 0.56 -13.50 -14.93
CA ALA A 128 -0.82 -13.63 -15.36
C ALA A 128 -1.08 -15.10 -15.66
N ASP A 129 -1.86 -15.75 -14.83
CA ASP A 129 -2.30 -17.12 -15.12
C ASP A 129 -3.31 -17.01 -16.28
N PRO A 130 -2.98 -17.53 -17.48
CA PRO A 130 -3.86 -17.43 -18.63
C PRO A 130 -5.23 -18.08 -18.37
N SER A 131 -5.31 -19.04 -17.43
CA SER A 131 -6.57 -19.68 -17.04
C SER A 131 -7.53 -18.73 -16.30
N VAL A 132 -7.03 -17.75 -15.56
CA VAL A 132 -7.84 -16.78 -14.83
C VAL A 132 -8.40 -15.70 -15.78
N SER A 133 -7.65 -15.31 -16.81
CA SER A 133 -8.12 -14.37 -17.84
C SER A 133 -9.29 -14.92 -18.66
N GLU A 134 -9.29 -16.23 -18.91
CA GLU A 134 -10.35 -16.89 -19.68
C GLU A 134 -11.66 -16.98 -18.89
N VAL A 135 -11.58 -17.21 -17.56
CA VAL A 135 -12.75 -17.23 -16.69
C VAL A 135 -13.36 -15.82 -16.52
N ALA A 136 -12.53 -14.79 -16.43
CA ALA A 136 -13.03 -13.40 -16.33
C ALA A 136 -13.67 -12.92 -17.65
N SER A 137 -13.17 -13.39 -18.81
CA SER A 137 -13.77 -13.08 -20.11
C SER A 137 -15.01 -13.95 -20.43
N ALA A 138 -15.10 -15.14 -19.86
CA ALA A 138 -16.25 -16.04 -20.04
C ALA A 138 -17.42 -15.72 -19.09
N ALA A 139 -17.22 -14.90 -18.08
CA ALA A 139 -18.22 -14.60 -17.05
C ALA A 139 -19.00 -13.29 -17.27
N ALA A 140 -19.00 -12.73 -18.47
CA ALA A 140 -20.07 -11.79 -18.83
C ALA A 140 -21.30 -12.62 -19.22
N PRO A 141 -22.29 -12.83 -18.34
CA PRO A 141 -23.53 -13.41 -18.78
C PRO A 141 -24.16 -12.39 -19.72
N THR A 142 -24.14 -12.71 -21.00
CA THR A 142 -25.01 -12.01 -21.93
C THR A 142 -26.43 -12.15 -21.41
N PRO A 143 -27.14 -11.06 -21.05
CA PRO A 143 -28.47 -11.14 -20.45
C PRO A 143 -29.55 -11.57 -21.47
N THR A 144 -29.17 -12.36 -22.50
CA THR A 144 -29.84 -12.25 -23.78
C THR A 144 -30.72 -13.42 -24.17
N VAL A 145 -30.63 -14.57 -23.58
CA VAL A 145 -31.52 -15.65 -24.03
C VAL A 145 -32.55 -16.02 -22.96
N LEU A 146 -32.16 -16.15 -21.72
CA LEU A 146 -33.15 -16.50 -20.67
C LEU A 146 -34.10 -15.34 -20.33
N GLY A 147 -33.61 -14.11 -20.33
CA GLY A 147 -34.42 -12.91 -20.07
C GLY A 147 -35.43 -12.64 -21.20
N ILE A 148 -35.05 -12.83 -22.46
CA ILE A 148 -35.94 -12.67 -23.62
C ILE A 148 -36.99 -13.79 -23.64
N VAL A 149 -36.63 -15.02 -23.37
CA VAL A 149 -37.59 -16.14 -23.29
C VAL A 149 -38.57 -15.92 -22.16
N SER A 150 -38.14 -15.45 -20.99
CA SER A 150 -39.07 -15.14 -19.88
C SER A 150 -39.97 -13.97 -20.18
N ALA A 151 -39.49 -12.92 -20.85
CA ALA A 151 -40.32 -11.78 -21.24
C ALA A 151 -41.35 -12.15 -22.34
N VAL A 152 -40.95 -12.98 -23.29
CA VAL A 152 -41.88 -13.46 -24.36
C VAL A 152 -42.96 -14.39 -23.77
N LEU A 153 -42.60 -15.28 -22.85
CA LEU A 153 -43.57 -16.15 -22.17
C LEU A 153 -44.53 -15.38 -21.28
N ALA A 154 -44.05 -14.33 -20.59
CA ALA A 154 -44.90 -13.43 -19.80
C ALA A 154 -45.89 -12.64 -20.70
N ALA A 155 -45.40 -12.13 -21.84
CA ALA A 155 -46.24 -11.39 -22.79
C ALA A 155 -47.29 -12.29 -23.45
N LEU A 156 -46.94 -13.54 -23.80
CA LEU A 156 -47.86 -14.56 -24.32
C LEU A 156 -48.89 -14.99 -23.25
N GLY A 157 -48.47 -15.13 -21.98
CA GLY A 157 -49.38 -15.44 -20.87
C GLY A 157 -50.43 -14.36 -20.62
N ILE A 158 -50.03 -13.08 -20.70
CA ILE A 158 -50.95 -11.93 -20.58
C ILE A 158 -51.88 -11.85 -21.78
N GLY A 159 -51.43 -12.12 -23.00
CA GLY A 159 -52.25 -12.12 -24.21
C GLY A 159 -53.31 -13.20 -24.21
N LEU A 160 -53.01 -14.38 -23.68
CA LEU A 160 -53.96 -15.50 -23.55
C LEU A 160 -54.97 -15.30 -22.40
N ALA A 161 -54.56 -14.61 -21.31
CA ALA A 161 -55.46 -14.28 -20.20
C ALA A 161 -56.60 -13.33 -20.62
N PHE A 162 -56.37 -12.45 -21.60
CA PHE A 162 -57.43 -11.58 -22.17
C PHE A 162 -58.40 -12.30 -23.09
N ARG A 163 -58.04 -13.49 -23.57
CA ARG A 163 -58.87 -14.20 -24.58
C ARG A 163 -59.66 -15.40 -24.06
N ARG A 164 -59.36 -16.00 -22.92
CA ARG A 164 -60.09 -17.13 -22.33
C ARG A 164 -59.95 -17.15 -20.80
N ARG A 165 -61.15 -17.00 -20.17
CA ARG A 165 -61.48 -17.16 -18.76
C ARG A 165 -60.52 -18.00 -17.86
N PHE A 166 -59.92 -17.37 -16.91
CA PHE A 166 -59.64 -17.68 -15.50
C PHE A 166 -58.98 -19.02 -15.08
N VAL A 167 -59.05 -20.12 -15.80
CA VAL A 167 -58.60 -21.43 -15.31
C VAL A 167 -57.13 -21.74 -15.78
N ILE A 168 -56.72 -21.22 -16.92
CA ILE A 168 -55.37 -21.50 -17.49
C ILE A 168 -54.32 -20.53 -16.93
N SER A 169 -54.70 -19.35 -16.46
CA SER A 169 -53.79 -18.36 -15.86
C SER A 169 -53.14 -18.84 -14.56
N GLY A 170 -53.85 -19.62 -13.75
CA GLY A 170 -53.33 -20.11 -12.48
C GLY A 170 -52.15 -21.09 -12.64
N ILE A 171 -52.21 -21.93 -13.66
CA ILE A 171 -51.18 -22.95 -13.92
C ILE A 171 -49.92 -22.32 -14.49
N ALA A 172 -50.05 -21.30 -15.37
CA ALA A 172 -48.87 -20.61 -15.93
C ALA A 172 -48.10 -19.77 -14.89
N ILE A 173 -48.85 -19.14 -13.96
CA ILE A 173 -48.24 -18.39 -12.84
C ILE A 173 -47.58 -19.34 -11.84
N LEU A 174 -48.15 -20.52 -11.59
CA LEU A 174 -47.61 -21.52 -10.70
C LEU A 174 -46.30 -22.11 -11.27
N LEU A 175 -46.23 -22.36 -12.57
CA LEU A 175 -45.02 -22.87 -13.25
C LEU A 175 -43.94 -21.80 -13.34
N ALA A 176 -44.27 -20.53 -13.49
CA ALA A 176 -43.31 -19.44 -13.45
C ALA A 176 -42.71 -19.22 -12.03
N ALA A 177 -43.54 -19.40 -11.00
CA ALA A 177 -43.08 -19.32 -9.60
C ALA A 177 -42.21 -20.52 -9.20
N LEU A 178 -42.49 -21.71 -9.73
CA LEU A 178 -41.67 -22.90 -9.49
C LEU A 178 -40.36 -22.88 -10.28
N GLY A 179 -40.35 -22.34 -11.51
CA GLY A 179 -39.17 -22.17 -12.33
C GLY A 179 -38.20 -21.10 -11.77
N GLY A 180 -38.71 -20.03 -11.18
CA GLY A 180 -37.94 -19.00 -10.51
C GLY A 180 -37.26 -19.46 -9.20
N GLY A 181 -37.89 -20.41 -8.51
CA GLY A 181 -37.39 -20.96 -7.25
C GLY A 181 -36.19 -21.89 -7.37
N VAL A 182 -35.99 -22.50 -8.54
CA VAL A 182 -34.86 -23.43 -8.77
C VAL A 182 -33.55 -22.66 -9.10
N SER A 183 -33.63 -21.46 -9.66
CA SER A 183 -32.47 -20.67 -10.01
C SER A 183 -31.78 -20.01 -8.81
N ILE A 184 -32.42 -19.92 -7.63
CA ILE A 184 -31.88 -19.30 -6.44
C ILE A 184 -31.08 -20.30 -5.56
N ARG A 185 -31.20 -21.60 -5.84
CA ARG A 185 -30.61 -22.67 -5.01
C ARG A 185 -29.26 -23.19 -5.51
N GLY A 186 -28.71 -22.59 -6.57
CA GLY A 186 -27.40 -22.96 -7.16
C GLY A 186 -26.25 -21.99 -6.90
N SER A 187 -26.52 -20.84 -6.29
CA SER A 187 -25.44 -19.99 -5.78
C SER A 187 -25.13 -20.44 -4.35
N ASN A 188 -24.34 -21.50 -4.20
CA ASN A 188 -23.50 -21.61 -3.05
C ASN A 188 -22.56 -20.39 -3.12
N LEU A 189 -23.03 -19.25 -2.62
CA LEU A 189 -22.16 -18.26 -2.03
C LEU A 189 -21.51 -19.01 -0.87
N VAL A 190 -20.42 -19.73 -1.16
CA VAL A 190 -19.41 -19.96 -0.16
C VAL A 190 -19.10 -18.54 0.31
N PRO A 191 -19.46 -18.14 1.56
CA PRO A 191 -18.97 -16.90 2.08
C PRO A 191 -17.46 -16.96 1.82
N PRO A 192 -16.79 -15.88 1.38
CA PRO A 192 -15.35 -15.90 1.33
C PRO A 192 -14.95 -16.46 2.68
N THR A 193 -14.37 -17.66 2.68
CA THR A 193 -13.78 -18.24 3.86
C THR A 193 -12.88 -17.11 4.30
N ALA A 194 -13.17 -16.53 5.47
CA ALA A 194 -12.25 -15.58 6.08
C ALA A 194 -10.92 -16.31 5.97
N GLU A 195 -10.08 -15.81 5.09
CA GLU A 195 -8.77 -16.36 4.84
C GLU A 195 -8.17 -16.49 6.21
N ALA A 196 -8.01 -17.73 6.66
CA ALA A 196 -7.47 -18.01 7.98
C ALA A 196 -6.18 -17.20 7.99
N ALA A 197 -6.09 -16.23 8.91
CA ALA A 197 -4.96 -15.33 9.02
C ALA A 197 -3.72 -16.18 8.79
N SER A 198 -3.00 -15.90 7.71
CA SER A 198 -1.79 -16.64 7.37
C SER A 198 -0.94 -16.67 8.63
N PRO A 199 -0.37 -17.82 9.00
CA PRO A 199 0.41 -17.89 10.23
C PRO A 199 1.39 -16.72 10.21
N VAL A 200 1.43 -15.95 11.29
CA VAL A 200 2.33 -14.81 11.46
C VAL A 200 3.74 -15.33 11.19
N SER A 201 4.25 -15.07 9.99
CA SER A 201 5.57 -15.54 9.59
C SER A 201 6.61 -14.49 9.93
N GLN A 202 7.82 -14.91 10.26
CA GLN A 202 8.96 -14.00 10.45
C GLN A 202 9.18 -13.13 9.21
N ASP A 203 9.01 -13.69 8.01
CA ASP A 203 9.12 -12.97 6.74
C ASP A 203 8.12 -11.83 6.64
N HIS A 204 6.87 -12.03 7.10
CA HIS A 204 5.86 -10.98 7.13
C HIS A 204 6.24 -9.86 8.11
N GLY A 205 6.72 -10.21 9.30
CA GLY A 205 7.21 -9.24 10.29
C GLY A 205 8.44 -8.47 9.79
N ALA A 206 9.38 -9.16 9.11
CA ALA A 206 10.54 -8.52 8.48
C ALA A 206 10.11 -7.53 7.38
N ALA A 207 9.15 -7.92 6.53
CA ALA A 207 8.60 -7.03 5.52
C ALA A 207 7.92 -5.81 6.14
N LEU A 208 7.15 -5.98 7.22
CA LEU A 208 6.57 -4.87 7.96
C LEU A 208 7.62 -3.96 8.60
N PHE A 209 8.72 -4.52 9.11
CA PHE A 209 9.82 -3.74 9.68
C PHE A 209 10.41 -2.77 8.64
N VAL A 210 10.50 -3.19 7.38
CA VAL A 210 10.91 -2.31 6.26
C VAL A 210 9.77 -1.36 5.88
N ALA A 211 8.57 -1.87 5.65
CA ALA A 211 7.43 -1.12 5.13
C ALA A 211 6.95 -0.01 6.08
N LYS A 212 7.04 -0.23 7.38
CA LYS A 212 6.66 0.76 8.39
C LYS A 212 7.79 1.73 8.74
N GLY A 213 8.97 1.56 8.11
CA GLY A 213 10.10 2.48 8.24
C GLY A 213 10.94 2.29 9.50
N CYS A 214 10.81 1.17 10.21
CA CYS A 214 11.64 0.85 11.37
C CYS A 214 13.15 0.84 11.01
N VAL A 215 13.48 0.41 9.78
CA VAL A 215 14.83 0.40 9.20
C VAL A 215 15.51 1.76 9.16
N VAL A 216 14.74 2.87 9.21
CA VAL A 216 15.33 4.22 9.19
C VAL A 216 16.02 4.53 10.52
N CYS A 217 15.50 4.01 11.63
CA CYS A 217 16.00 4.29 12.97
C CYS A 217 16.77 3.13 13.58
N HIS A 218 16.41 1.88 13.25
CA HIS A 218 16.93 0.67 13.86
C HIS A 218 17.72 -0.16 12.88
N VAL A 219 18.85 -0.70 13.34
CA VAL A 219 19.55 -1.80 12.67
C VAL A 219 18.92 -3.12 13.11
N ASN A 220 18.71 -4.03 12.16
CA ASN A 220 18.40 -5.42 12.43
C ASN A 220 19.12 -6.27 11.36
N GLY A 221 20.11 -7.06 11.75
CA GLY A 221 20.95 -7.86 10.86
C GLY A 221 20.19 -8.98 10.10
N ASN A 222 18.94 -9.25 10.47
CA ASN A 222 18.06 -10.15 9.73
C ASN A 222 17.31 -9.43 8.59
N VAL A 223 17.49 -8.11 8.45
CA VAL A 223 16.89 -7.26 7.41
C VAL A 223 17.99 -6.55 6.65
N GLN A 224 18.23 -6.96 5.40
CA GLN A 224 19.33 -6.46 4.57
C GLN A 224 19.27 -4.94 4.38
N GLU A 225 18.09 -4.37 4.24
CA GLU A 225 17.87 -2.95 4.03
C GLU A 225 18.29 -2.10 5.24
N SER A 226 18.23 -2.67 6.45
CA SER A 226 18.50 -1.93 7.68
C SER A 226 19.97 -1.53 7.83
N GLU A 227 20.91 -2.34 7.38
CA GLU A 227 22.35 -2.05 7.49
C GLU A 227 22.77 -0.85 6.63
N SER A 228 22.13 -0.67 5.47
CA SER A 228 22.49 0.39 4.51
C SER A 228 21.68 1.68 4.66
N HIS A 229 20.54 1.65 5.34
CA HIS A 229 19.59 2.78 5.41
C HIS A 229 19.35 3.31 6.83
N SER A 230 19.78 2.58 7.85
CA SER A 230 19.59 3.03 9.23
C SER A 230 20.48 4.23 9.58
N LEU A 231 19.85 5.22 10.21
CA LEU A 231 20.55 6.34 10.84
C LEU A 231 21.08 5.97 12.24
N SER A 232 20.85 4.73 12.69
CA SER A 232 21.28 4.23 14.01
C SER A 232 20.84 5.14 15.16
N ILE A 233 19.64 5.70 15.08
CA ILE A 233 19.08 6.58 16.11
C ILE A 233 18.50 5.74 17.25
N GLY A 234 17.87 4.60 16.89
CA GLY A 234 17.36 3.62 17.84
C GLY A 234 18.39 2.53 18.16
N PRO A 235 18.10 1.65 19.13
CA PRO A 235 18.95 0.50 19.44
C PRO A 235 19.03 -0.48 18.27
N ASP A 236 20.13 -1.25 18.23
CA ASP A 236 20.26 -2.42 17.38
C ASP A 236 19.28 -3.52 17.85
N LEU A 237 18.44 -4.00 16.93
CA LEU A 237 17.40 -4.99 17.19
C LEU A 237 17.75 -6.40 16.63
N THR A 238 18.98 -6.62 16.18
CA THR A 238 19.42 -7.89 15.57
C THR A 238 19.21 -9.10 16.48
N ARG A 239 19.42 -8.92 17.78
CA ARG A 239 19.26 -9.96 18.80
C ARG A 239 18.33 -9.49 19.93
N TYR A 240 17.44 -8.59 19.59
CA TYR A 240 16.51 -8.05 20.57
C TYR A 240 15.32 -8.98 20.72
N SER A 241 14.94 -9.24 21.95
CA SER A 241 13.68 -9.89 22.29
C SER A 241 13.14 -9.30 23.59
N ASN A 242 11.84 -9.33 23.77
CA ASN A 242 11.20 -8.86 24.99
C ASN A 242 9.84 -9.54 25.18
N ASP A 243 9.26 -9.36 26.36
CA ASP A 243 7.90 -9.80 26.66
C ASP A 243 6.90 -9.29 25.60
N PRO A 244 6.08 -10.18 25.02
CA PRO A 244 5.13 -9.79 23.96
C PRO A 244 4.14 -8.70 24.41
N ALA A 245 3.68 -8.72 25.66
CA ALA A 245 2.74 -7.71 26.16
C ALA A 245 3.42 -6.33 26.29
N PHE A 246 4.70 -6.30 26.69
CA PHE A 246 5.49 -5.07 26.68
C PHE A 246 5.65 -4.55 25.24
N LEU A 247 6.04 -5.40 24.29
CA LEU A 247 6.21 -5.03 22.90
C LEU A 247 4.91 -4.54 22.29
N ALA A 248 3.77 -5.17 22.57
CA ALA A 248 2.47 -4.73 22.08
C ALA A 248 2.16 -3.30 22.52
N GLY A 249 2.33 -2.99 23.79
CA GLY A 249 2.15 -1.63 24.30
C GLY A 249 3.16 -0.63 23.72
N TRP A 250 4.44 -1.04 23.62
CA TRP A 250 5.50 -0.19 23.09
C TRP A 250 5.33 0.14 21.61
N LEU A 251 4.94 -0.83 20.78
CA LEU A 251 4.72 -0.65 19.35
C LEU A 251 3.43 0.12 19.06
N ALA A 252 2.41 -0.04 19.90
CA ALA A 252 1.15 0.70 19.73
C ALA A 252 1.30 2.19 20.08
N GLU A 253 1.89 2.50 21.22
CA GLU A 253 2.00 3.87 21.72
C GLU A 253 3.22 4.02 22.65
N PRO A 254 4.43 4.25 22.09
CA PRO A 254 5.67 4.29 22.88
C PRO A 254 5.63 5.29 24.05
N VAL A 255 5.00 6.46 23.83
CA VAL A 255 4.93 7.54 24.84
C VAL A 255 4.04 7.16 26.02
N SER A 256 3.03 6.32 25.82
CA SER A 256 2.17 5.84 26.92
C SER A 256 2.92 4.90 27.86
N VAL A 257 3.84 4.09 27.30
CA VAL A 257 4.69 3.17 28.08
C VAL A 257 5.83 3.93 28.76
N ARG A 258 6.42 4.90 28.06
CA ARG A 258 7.48 5.75 28.60
C ARG A 258 7.30 7.19 28.10
N PRO A 259 6.91 8.13 28.96
CA PRO A 259 6.66 9.54 28.57
C PRO A 259 7.84 10.26 27.93
N THR A 260 9.06 9.74 28.09
CA THR A 260 10.29 10.29 27.46
C THR A 260 10.71 9.51 26.21
N ALA A 261 9.86 8.63 25.69
CA ALA A 261 10.17 7.90 24.47
C ALA A 261 10.33 8.86 23.28
N THR A 262 11.37 8.62 22.48
CA THR A 262 11.62 9.33 21.22
C THR A 262 11.21 8.50 20.01
N MET A 263 10.89 7.23 20.19
CA MET A 263 10.29 6.38 19.16
C MET A 263 8.91 6.94 18.81
N PRO A 264 8.62 7.20 17.52
CA PRO A 264 7.33 7.74 17.11
C PRO A 264 6.24 6.65 17.15
N ASP A 265 5.00 7.09 17.33
CA ASP A 265 3.82 6.30 16.99
C ASP A 265 3.67 6.28 15.46
N LEU A 266 3.75 5.10 14.86
CA LEU A 266 3.66 4.88 13.42
C LEU A 266 2.24 4.50 12.97
N GLY A 267 1.27 4.40 13.88
CA GLY A 267 -0.11 4.02 13.58
C GLY A 267 -0.24 2.56 13.17
N LEU A 268 0.49 1.66 13.82
CA LEU A 268 0.47 0.24 13.54
C LEU A 268 -0.88 -0.38 13.90
N LYS A 269 -1.36 -1.29 13.05
CA LYS A 269 -2.56 -2.10 13.31
C LYS A 269 -2.23 -3.26 14.26
N PRO A 270 -3.22 -3.81 14.96
CA PRO A 270 -2.98 -4.92 15.90
C PRO A 270 -2.30 -6.14 15.26
N ASP A 271 -2.72 -6.53 14.08
CA ASP A 271 -2.14 -7.64 13.30
C ASP A 271 -0.68 -7.36 12.86
N GLU A 272 -0.37 -6.10 12.52
CA GLU A 272 0.99 -5.67 12.21
C GLU A 272 1.89 -5.69 13.44
N ILE A 273 1.35 -5.32 14.61
CA ILE A 273 2.05 -5.39 15.89
C ILE A 273 2.38 -6.84 16.24
N ASP A 274 1.41 -7.76 16.10
CA ASP A 274 1.62 -9.17 16.38
C ASP A 274 2.71 -9.77 15.47
N ALA A 275 2.70 -9.42 14.18
CA ALA A 275 3.72 -9.84 13.23
C ALA A 275 5.11 -9.29 13.56
N LEU A 276 5.20 -8.03 13.96
CA LEU A 276 6.47 -7.42 14.37
C LEU A 276 7.00 -8.03 15.67
N ILE A 277 6.12 -8.37 16.62
CA ILE A 277 6.50 -9.07 17.86
C ILE A 277 7.10 -10.45 17.55
N ALA A 278 6.43 -11.23 16.70
CA ALA A 278 6.93 -12.54 16.28
C ALA A 278 8.30 -12.43 15.59
N PHE A 279 8.46 -11.45 14.70
CA PHE A 279 9.74 -11.18 14.03
C PHE A 279 10.85 -10.79 15.02
N LEU A 280 10.59 -9.86 15.93
CA LEU A 280 11.58 -9.37 16.90
C LEU A 280 11.99 -10.44 17.91
N ASN A 281 11.08 -11.32 18.29
CA ASN A 281 11.34 -12.42 19.23
C ASN A 281 11.92 -13.66 18.58
N GLY A 282 12.05 -13.71 17.27
CA GLY A 282 12.52 -14.89 16.56
C GLY A 282 11.54 -16.08 16.62
N GLU A 283 10.25 -15.82 16.78
CA GLU A 283 9.21 -16.85 16.99
C GLU A 283 8.66 -17.40 15.65
N GLY A 284 9.52 -17.81 14.74
CA GLY A 284 9.08 -18.31 13.44
C GLY A 284 9.84 -19.51 12.88
N ASP A 285 10.98 -19.85 13.50
CA ASP A 285 11.89 -20.91 13.05
C ASP A 285 12.03 -22.05 14.06
N ALA A 286 10.91 -22.57 14.59
CA ALA A 286 10.89 -23.78 15.41
C ALA A 286 10.15 -24.91 14.69
#